data_6c4f5fa30463bcfe0de9fda0025555fa
#
_entry.id   6c4f5fa30463bcfe0de9fda0025555fa
#
_cell.length_a   1.000
_cell.length_b   1.000
_cell.length_c   1.000
_cell.angle_alpha   90.00
_cell.angle_beta   90.00
_cell.angle_gamma   90.00
#
_symmetry.space_group_name_H-M   'P 1'
#
loop_
_entity.id
_entity.type
_entity.pdbx_description
1 polymer ?
#
loop_
_entity_poly.entity_id
_entity_poly.type
_entity_poly.pdbx_seq_one_letter_code
_entity_poly.pdbx_strand_id
1 'polypeptide(L)'
;DSLVPVVKAHPEYLPVIEAIVEAERIIQFRVPWYDDDGGLHINRGFRIQFNSAIGPCKGGLRFHPSVNQSILKFLAFEQLFKNSLTGLPMGGGKGGSDFDPKGKSDAEVMRFCQSFMMELWRHIGADLDVPAGDIGVGG
;
A
#
# COMPACT_ATOMS: atom_id res chain seq x y z
N ASP A 1 10.52 18.31 1.64
CA ASP A 1 10.65 19.64 2.30
C ASP A 1 10.63 19.56 3.82
N SER A 2 9.79 18.70 4.44
CA SER A 2 9.70 18.58 5.92
C SER A 2 10.98 18.04 6.59
N LEU A 3 11.83 17.31 5.87
CA LEU A 3 13.10 16.78 6.39
C LEU A 3 14.29 17.75 6.25
N VAL A 4 14.14 18.83 5.50
CA VAL A 4 15.21 19.81 5.26
C VAL A 4 15.80 20.38 6.57
N PRO A 5 14.99 20.75 7.59
CA PRO A 5 15.54 21.24 8.85
C PRO A 5 16.38 20.18 9.58
N VAL A 6 15.98 18.91 9.50
CA VAL A 6 16.70 17.78 10.13
C VAL A 6 18.06 17.58 9.46
N VAL A 7 18.09 17.57 8.12
CA VAL A 7 19.35 17.44 7.36
C VAL A 7 20.29 18.60 7.62
N LYS A 8 19.77 19.82 7.77
CA LYS A 8 20.60 21.00 8.11
C LYS A 8 21.20 20.91 9.52
N ALA A 9 20.45 20.37 10.47
CA ALA A 9 20.93 20.18 11.85
C ALA A 9 21.88 18.97 11.98
N HIS A 10 21.66 17.93 11.16
CA HIS A 10 22.35 16.64 11.21
C HIS A 10 22.74 16.18 9.79
N PRO A 11 23.79 16.78 9.18
CA PRO A 11 24.22 16.41 7.83
C PRO A 11 24.62 14.92 7.70
N GLU A 12 25.07 14.30 8.79
CA GLU A 12 25.41 12.89 8.87
C GLU A 12 24.24 11.95 8.56
N TYR A 13 23.00 12.44 8.66
CA TYR A 13 21.79 11.64 8.34
C TYR A 13 21.42 11.65 6.86
N LEU A 14 22.08 12.48 6.04
CA LEU A 14 21.72 12.60 4.63
C LEU A 14 21.71 11.26 3.89
N PRO A 15 22.73 10.39 3.98
CA PRO A 15 22.71 9.10 3.30
C PRO A 15 21.57 8.18 3.76
N VAL A 16 21.24 8.25 5.06
CA VAL A 16 20.12 7.46 5.63
C VAL A 16 18.79 7.97 5.12
N ILE A 17 18.63 9.28 5.03
CA ILE A 17 17.40 9.91 4.53
C ILE A 17 17.21 9.61 3.04
N GLU A 18 18.27 9.66 2.23
CA GLU A 18 18.24 9.29 0.82
C GLU A 18 17.79 7.83 0.63
N ALA A 19 18.25 6.92 1.48
CA ALA A 19 17.81 5.53 1.46
C ALA A 19 16.35 5.36 1.91
N ILE A 20 15.92 6.11 2.94
CA ILE A 20 14.57 5.99 3.51
C ILE A 20 13.49 6.56 2.59
N VAL A 21 13.77 7.57 1.77
CA VAL A 21 12.76 8.18 0.89
C VAL A 21 12.45 7.34 -0.35
N GLU A 22 13.25 6.31 -0.64
CA GLU A 22 13.00 5.40 -1.76
C GLU A 22 12.34 4.12 -1.27
N ALA A 23 11.29 3.67 -1.98
CA ALA A 23 10.59 2.43 -1.66
C ALA A 23 11.45 1.21 -2.09
N GLU A 24 11.48 0.16 -1.25
CA GLU A 24 12.18 -1.09 -1.59
C GLU A 24 11.55 -1.78 -2.80
N ARG A 25 10.21 -1.78 -2.88
CA ARG A 25 9.49 -2.42 -3.97
C ARG A 25 8.15 -1.77 -4.21
N ILE A 26 7.84 -1.54 -5.48
CA ILE A 26 6.52 -1.12 -5.94
C ILE A 26 5.99 -2.19 -6.88
N ILE A 27 4.81 -2.73 -6.53
CA ILE A 27 4.10 -3.74 -7.32
C ILE A 27 2.86 -3.08 -7.87
N GLN A 28 2.71 -3.06 -9.19
CA GLN A 28 1.51 -2.59 -9.87
C GLN A 28 0.99 -3.71 -10.75
N PHE A 29 -0.31 -3.92 -10.73
CA PHE A 29 -0.96 -4.98 -11.51
C PHE A 29 -2.36 -4.56 -11.97
N ARG A 30 -2.83 -5.23 -13.01
CA ARG A 30 -4.17 -5.08 -13.56
C ARG A 30 -5.14 -5.98 -12.79
N VAL A 31 -6.33 -5.41 -12.46
CA VAL A 31 -7.40 -6.12 -11.75
C VAL A 31 -8.65 -6.13 -12.63
N PRO A 32 -8.84 -7.15 -13.48
CA PRO A 32 -10.07 -7.31 -14.25
C PRO A 32 -11.17 -7.95 -13.39
N TRP A 33 -12.39 -7.44 -13.50
CA TRP A 33 -13.55 -7.99 -12.82
C TRP A 33 -14.82 -7.74 -13.63
N TYR A 34 -15.86 -8.52 -13.38
CA TYR A 34 -17.14 -8.40 -14.06
C TYR A 34 -18.20 -7.84 -13.12
N ASP A 35 -19.02 -6.89 -13.62
CA ASP A 35 -20.20 -6.43 -12.92
C ASP A 35 -21.33 -7.48 -12.93
N ASP A 36 -22.47 -7.16 -12.32
CA ASP A 36 -23.60 -8.07 -12.23
C ASP A 36 -24.32 -8.26 -13.59
N ASP A 37 -24.14 -7.33 -14.52
CA ASP A 37 -24.66 -7.39 -15.88
C ASP A 37 -23.71 -8.11 -16.88
N GLY A 38 -22.54 -8.56 -16.39
CA GLY A 38 -21.53 -9.24 -17.20
C GLY A 38 -20.59 -8.29 -17.95
N GLY A 39 -20.60 -6.99 -17.62
CA GLY A 39 -19.66 -6.01 -18.15
C GLY A 39 -18.26 -6.16 -17.56
N LEU A 40 -17.23 -6.14 -18.40
CA LEU A 40 -15.84 -6.21 -17.96
C LEU A 40 -15.33 -4.83 -17.54
N HIS A 41 -14.79 -4.78 -16.34
CA HIS A 41 -14.10 -3.61 -15.78
C HIS A 41 -12.65 -3.94 -15.50
N ILE A 42 -11.78 -2.93 -15.59
CA ILE A 42 -10.35 -3.07 -15.30
C ILE A 42 -9.92 -1.94 -14.38
N ASN A 43 -9.45 -2.29 -13.19
CA ASN A 43 -8.83 -1.38 -12.25
C ASN A 43 -7.33 -1.64 -12.13
N ARG A 44 -6.61 -0.72 -11.47
CA ARG A 44 -5.20 -0.87 -11.13
C ARG A 44 -5.07 -1.23 -9.67
N GLY A 45 -4.30 -2.27 -9.39
CA GLY A 45 -3.91 -2.65 -8.04
C GLY A 45 -2.46 -2.25 -7.77
N PHE A 46 -2.18 -1.90 -6.52
CA PHE A 46 -0.85 -1.49 -6.06
C PHE A 46 -0.52 -2.10 -4.71
N ARG A 47 0.75 -2.46 -4.52
CA ARG A 47 1.35 -2.69 -3.20
C ARG A 47 2.72 -2.04 -3.17
N ILE A 48 2.93 -1.18 -2.18
CA ILE A 48 4.21 -0.54 -1.91
C ILE A 48 4.79 -1.18 -0.65
N GLN A 49 5.90 -1.88 -0.80
CA GLN A 49 6.74 -2.35 0.30
C GLN A 49 7.82 -1.28 0.47
N PHE A 50 7.63 -0.42 1.47
CA PHE A 50 8.41 0.79 1.52
C PHE A 50 9.76 0.55 2.17
N ASN A 51 9.78 -0.09 3.34
CA ASN A 51 11.01 -0.39 4.07
C ASN A 51 10.79 -1.54 5.04
N SER A 52 11.65 -2.55 5.02
CA SER A 52 11.60 -3.74 5.85
C SER A 52 12.79 -3.86 6.83
N ALA A 53 13.57 -2.79 7.00
CA ALA A 53 14.80 -2.82 7.79
C ALA A 53 14.60 -3.25 9.26
N ILE A 54 13.44 -2.93 9.86
CA ILE A 54 13.12 -3.28 11.25
C ILE A 54 12.13 -4.45 11.38
N GLY A 55 11.66 -5.01 10.28
CA GLY A 55 10.74 -6.15 10.27
C GLY A 55 9.83 -6.16 9.03
N PRO A 56 8.89 -7.11 8.95
CA PRO A 56 7.98 -7.25 7.82
C PRO A 56 7.23 -5.95 7.54
N CYS A 57 7.01 -5.64 6.27
CA CYS A 57 6.18 -4.51 5.88
C CYS A 57 4.76 -4.68 6.41
N LYS A 58 4.16 -3.62 6.94
CA LYS A 58 2.77 -3.63 7.41
C LYS A 58 2.09 -2.32 7.05
N GLY A 59 0.86 -2.44 6.54
CA GLY A 59 0.03 -1.27 6.24
C GLY A 59 -1.26 -1.61 5.51
N GLY A 60 -2.19 -0.65 5.47
CA GLY A 60 -3.54 -0.82 4.95
C GLY A 60 -3.62 -0.98 3.44
N LEU A 61 -4.74 -1.56 3.01
CA LEU A 61 -5.23 -1.52 1.63
C LEU A 61 -6.35 -0.49 1.54
N ARG A 62 -6.25 0.44 0.57
CA ARG A 62 -7.26 1.48 0.32
C ARG A 62 -7.94 1.25 -1.03
N PHE A 63 -9.27 1.18 -1.03
CA PHE A 63 -10.08 1.15 -2.26
C PHE A 63 -10.84 2.46 -2.40
N HIS A 64 -10.38 3.29 -3.32
CA HIS A 64 -10.97 4.60 -3.58
C HIS A 64 -10.54 5.10 -4.97
N PRO A 65 -11.43 5.78 -5.73
CA PRO A 65 -11.10 6.26 -7.09
C PRO A 65 -9.87 7.15 -7.20
N SER A 66 -9.51 7.86 -6.13
CA SER A 66 -8.33 8.73 -6.11
C SER A 66 -7.01 7.99 -5.94
N VAL A 67 -7.03 6.68 -5.68
CA VAL A 67 -5.81 5.89 -5.43
C VAL A 67 -4.96 5.84 -6.69
N ASN A 68 -3.69 6.20 -6.52
CA ASN A 68 -2.64 6.06 -7.53
C ASN A 68 -1.31 5.74 -6.83
N GLN A 69 -0.30 5.41 -7.63
CA GLN A 69 1.02 5.05 -7.11
C GLN A 69 1.65 6.12 -6.23
N SER A 70 1.53 7.40 -6.61
CA SER A 70 2.14 8.51 -5.88
C SER A 70 1.53 8.68 -4.48
N ILE A 71 0.20 8.64 -4.39
CA ILE A 71 -0.52 8.72 -3.11
C ILE A 71 -0.13 7.55 -2.21
N LEU A 72 -0.08 6.33 -2.76
CA LEU A 72 0.28 5.15 -1.98
C LEU A 72 1.76 5.15 -1.56
N LYS A 73 2.67 5.66 -2.40
CA LYS A 73 4.08 5.84 -2.03
C LYS A 73 4.20 6.79 -0.84
N PHE A 74 3.49 7.91 -0.85
CA PHE A 74 3.46 8.85 0.26
C PHE A 74 2.86 8.22 1.54
N LEU A 75 1.73 7.53 1.43
CA LEU A 75 1.09 6.87 2.58
C LEU A 75 1.94 5.73 3.15
N ALA A 76 2.68 5.01 2.32
CA ALA A 76 3.61 3.98 2.77
C ALA A 76 4.82 4.58 3.52
N PHE A 77 5.31 5.71 3.05
CA PHE A 77 6.33 6.50 3.75
C PHE A 77 5.85 6.97 5.13
N GLU A 78 4.64 7.52 5.23
CA GLU A 78 4.05 7.87 6.53
C GLU A 78 3.89 6.64 7.44
N GLN A 79 3.47 5.50 6.86
CA GLN A 79 3.28 4.26 7.60
C GLN A 79 4.59 3.74 8.20
N LEU A 80 5.71 3.92 7.51
CA LEU A 80 7.03 3.58 8.02
C LEU A 80 7.31 4.28 9.35
N PHE A 81 7.08 5.59 9.43
CA PHE A 81 7.30 6.35 10.67
C PHE A 81 6.31 5.97 11.77
N LYS A 82 5.02 5.80 11.43
CA LYS A 82 4.02 5.34 12.40
C LYS A 82 4.44 4.02 13.03
N ASN A 83 4.86 3.05 12.23
CA ASN A 83 5.25 1.74 12.73
C ASN A 83 6.53 1.80 13.57
N SER A 84 7.53 2.57 13.14
CA SER A 84 8.79 2.73 13.89
C SER A 84 8.59 3.34 15.27
N LEU A 85 7.63 4.25 15.43
CA LEU A 85 7.30 4.89 16.72
C LEU A 85 6.56 3.94 17.68
N THR A 86 6.05 2.82 17.23
CA THR A 86 5.41 1.83 18.13
C THR A 86 6.41 1.00 18.93
N GLY A 87 7.67 0.97 18.52
CA GLY A 87 8.71 0.08 19.10
C GLY A 87 8.57 -1.38 18.70
N LEU A 88 7.59 -1.72 17.83
CA LEU A 88 7.41 -3.08 17.33
C LEU A 88 8.27 -3.33 16.09
N PRO A 89 8.74 -4.58 15.86
CA PRO A 89 9.60 -4.93 14.73
C PRO A 89 8.78 -5.07 13.43
N MET A 90 8.27 -3.98 12.92
CA MET A 90 7.52 -3.94 11.66
C MET A 90 7.88 -2.73 10.82
N GLY A 91 8.08 -2.97 9.54
CA GLY A 91 8.35 -1.97 8.52
C GLY A 91 7.09 -1.28 8.01
N GLY A 92 7.23 -0.50 6.95
CA GLY A 92 6.15 0.27 6.34
C GLY A 92 5.71 -0.29 5.00
N GLY A 93 4.40 -0.43 4.82
CA GLY A 93 3.80 -0.78 3.54
C GLY A 93 2.44 -0.12 3.34
N LYS A 94 2.01 -0.01 2.10
CA LYS A 94 0.68 0.49 1.74
C LYS A 94 0.26 -0.10 0.40
N GLY A 95 -1.03 -0.32 0.24
CA GLY A 95 -1.56 -0.80 -1.02
C GLY A 95 -2.97 -0.30 -1.28
N GLY A 96 -3.54 -0.75 -2.39
CA GLY A 96 -4.91 -0.44 -2.73
C GLY A 96 -5.18 -0.45 -4.22
N SER A 97 -6.30 0.12 -4.58
CA SER A 97 -6.79 0.21 -5.95
C SER A 97 -7.63 1.46 -6.16
N ASP A 98 -7.70 1.92 -7.40
CA ASP A 98 -8.62 2.95 -7.86
C ASP A 98 -10.09 2.45 -7.98
N PHE A 99 -10.35 1.22 -7.54
CA PHE A 99 -11.69 0.67 -7.42
C PHE A 99 -12.54 1.44 -6.39
N ASP A 100 -13.77 1.80 -6.77
CA ASP A 100 -14.74 2.41 -5.87
C ASP A 100 -15.75 1.35 -5.40
N PRO A 101 -15.73 0.93 -4.13
CA PRO A 101 -16.70 -0.03 -3.62
C PRO A 101 -18.11 0.55 -3.41
N LYS A 102 -18.25 1.88 -3.43
CA LYS A 102 -19.57 2.51 -3.24
C LYS A 102 -20.51 2.19 -4.40
N GLY A 103 -21.70 1.76 -4.07
CA GLY A 103 -22.74 1.41 -5.06
C GLY A 103 -22.48 0.10 -5.80
N LYS A 104 -21.50 -0.70 -5.39
CA LYS A 104 -21.27 -2.05 -5.90
C LYS A 104 -22.01 -3.06 -5.03
N SER A 105 -22.47 -4.16 -5.67
CA SER A 105 -23.00 -5.30 -4.92
C SER A 105 -21.89 -6.06 -4.19
N ASP A 106 -22.27 -6.83 -3.17
CA ASP A 106 -21.31 -7.70 -2.47
C ASP A 106 -20.66 -8.70 -3.42
N ALA A 107 -21.39 -9.17 -4.43
CA ALA A 107 -20.86 -10.07 -5.45
C ALA A 107 -19.83 -9.39 -6.35
N GLU A 108 -20.05 -8.15 -6.74
CA GLU A 108 -19.07 -7.35 -7.50
C GLU A 108 -17.82 -7.09 -6.69
N VAL A 109 -17.96 -6.66 -5.42
CA VAL A 109 -16.82 -6.47 -4.51
C VAL A 109 -16.05 -7.78 -4.33
N MET A 110 -16.73 -8.90 -4.17
CA MET A 110 -16.09 -10.22 -4.05
C MET A 110 -15.28 -10.57 -5.29
N ARG A 111 -15.86 -10.41 -6.51
CA ARG A 111 -15.14 -10.66 -7.76
C ARG A 111 -13.92 -9.77 -7.92
N PHE A 112 -14.05 -8.49 -7.57
CA PHE A 112 -12.92 -7.58 -7.56
C PHE A 112 -11.83 -8.04 -6.57
N CYS A 113 -12.18 -8.35 -5.32
CA CYS A 113 -11.23 -8.80 -4.31
C CYS A 113 -10.52 -10.10 -4.70
N GLN A 114 -11.24 -11.06 -5.28
CA GLN A 114 -10.65 -12.29 -5.78
C GLN A 114 -9.60 -12.01 -6.87
N SER A 115 -9.94 -11.17 -7.86
CA SER A 115 -9.01 -10.76 -8.90
C SER A 115 -7.80 -10.01 -8.35
N PHE A 116 -8.02 -9.09 -7.40
CA PHE A 116 -6.95 -8.36 -6.71
C PHE A 116 -6.00 -9.30 -5.97
N MET A 117 -6.54 -10.27 -5.24
CA MET A 117 -5.73 -11.23 -4.48
C MET A 117 -5.02 -12.26 -5.35
N MET A 118 -5.52 -12.59 -6.53
CA MET A 118 -4.83 -13.44 -7.51
C MET A 118 -3.44 -12.92 -7.89
N GLU A 119 -3.25 -11.60 -7.84
CA GLU A 119 -1.94 -10.97 -8.09
C GLU A 119 -1.17 -10.70 -6.80
N LEU A 120 -1.86 -10.26 -5.74
CA LEU A 120 -1.20 -9.80 -4.52
C LEU A 120 -0.64 -10.95 -3.65
N TRP A 121 -1.30 -12.11 -3.59
CA TRP A 121 -1.02 -13.16 -2.60
C TRP A 121 0.44 -13.62 -2.57
N ARG A 122 1.12 -13.63 -3.71
CA ARG A 122 2.53 -14.06 -3.84
C ARG A 122 3.52 -13.05 -3.28
N HIS A 123 3.07 -11.85 -2.94
CA HIS A 123 3.90 -10.75 -2.46
C HIS A 123 3.66 -10.42 -0.99
N ILE A 124 2.75 -11.12 -0.33
CA ILE A 124 2.38 -10.89 1.06
C ILE A 124 2.57 -12.16 1.90
N GLY A 125 2.62 -11.99 3.20
CA GLY A 125 2.77 -13.08 4.16
C GLY A 125 3.20 -12.55 5.53
N ALA A 126 3.04 -13.37 6.55
CA ALA A 126 3.27 -12.97 7.95
C ALA A 126 4.69 -12.44 8.20
N ASP A 127 5.68 -12.98 7.49
CA ASP A 127 7.09 -12.63 7.66
C ASP A 127 7.62 -11.69 6.56
N LEU A 128 6.77 -11.28 5.62
CA LEU A 128 7.16 -10.47 4.47
C LEU A 128 6.41 -9.12 4.44
N ASP A 129 5.09 -9.18 4.35
CA ASP A 129 4.23 -8.00 4.20
C ASP A 129 2.81 -8.32 4.65
N VAL A 130 2.31 -7.60 5.66
CA VAL A 130 1.01 -7.84 6.27
C VAL A 130 0.04 -6.72 5.91
N PRO A 131 -0.95 -6.97 5.03
CA PRO A 131 -2.00 -6.01 4.75
C PRO A 131 -2.97 -5.86 5.92
N ALA A 132 -3.58 -4.68 5.99
CA ALA A 132 -4.63 -4.35 6.96
C ALA A 132 -5.74 -3.55 6.26
N GLY A 133 -6.86 -3.30 6.94
CA GLY A 133 -7.92 -2.44 6.43
C GLY A 133 -7.54 -0.96 6.40
N ASP A 134 -8.14 -0.23 5.46
CA ASP A 134 -8.07 1.23 5.33
C ASP A 134 -9.36 1.71 4.63
N ILE A 135 -9.41 2.94 4.11
CA ILE A 135 -10.59 3.50 3.44
C ILE A 135 -11.12 2.56 2.34
N GLY A 136 -12.40 2.24 2.39
CA GLY A 136 -13.08 1.38 1.42
C GLY A 136 -12.81 -0.12 1.58
N VAL A 137 -12.08 -0.54 2.60
CA VAL A 137 -11.77 -1.94 2.91
C VAL A 137 -12.28 -2.26 4.30
N GLY A 138 -13.22 -3.19 4.39
CA GLY A 138 -13.74 -3.74 5.64
C GLY A 138 -12.80 -4.78 6.29
N GLY A 139 -13.24 -5.32 7.42
CA GLY A 139 -12.56 -6.43 8.11
C GLY A 139 -12.89 -7.77 7.50
#